data_b21dba6b3f5d1d5ca3340320975f0c8f
#
_entry.id   b21dba6b3f5d1d5ca3340320975f0c8f
#
_cell.length_a   1.000
_cell.length_b   1.000
_cell.length_c   1.000
_cell.angle_alpha   90.00
_cell.angle_beta   90.00
_cell.angle_gamma   90.00
#
_symmetry.space_group_name_H-M   'P 1'
#
loop_
_entity.id
_entity.type
_entity.pdbx_description
1 polymer ?
#
loop_
_entity_poly.entity_id
_entity_poly.type
_entity_poly.pdbx_seq_one_letter_code
_entity_poly.pdbx_strand_id
1 'polypeptide(L)'
;MVQGVKIEQGHIVDTNPATGAVIQRVRVSTPSEIDAAVAAARTAQPAWNARPLHERTELVKKACAALAGKRQQLAKLITAEMGKTLAESLEEVCVGVRTVRHRRDTAR
;
A
#
# COMPACT_ATOMS: atom_id res chain seq x y z
N MET A 1 -4.63 -10.44 19.83
CA MET A 1 -3.71 -9.30 20.05
C MET A 1 -2.49 -9.52 19.16
N VAL A 2 -2.23 -8.64 18.19
CA VAL A 2 -1.03 -8.75 17.35
C VAL A 2 0.15 -8.34 18.22
N GLN A 3 1.06 -9.30 18.47
CA GLN A 3 2.25 -9.07 19.29
C GLN A 3 3.15 -8.04 18.56
N GLY A 4 3.46 -6.92 19.22
CA GLY A 4 4.38 -5.90 18.70
C GLY A 4 3.74 -4.59 18.20
N VAL A 5 2.41 -4.50 18.09
CA VAL A 5 1.74 -3.25 17.71
C VAL A 5 1.38 -2.45 18.96
N LYS A 6 1.95 -1.25 19.11
CA LYS A 6 1.62 -0.34 20.19
C LYS A 6 0.36 0.46 19.83
N ILE A 7 -0.70 0.29 20.63
CA ILE A 7 -1.95 1.05 20.48
C ILE A 7 -2.11 1.97 21.69
N GLU A 8 -2.25 3.27 21.45
CA GLU A 8 -2.50 4.31 22.43
C GLU A 8 -3.71 5.15 22.03
N GLN A 9 -4.67 5.29 22.93
CA GLN A 9 -5.87 6.13 22.72
C GLN A 9 -6.56 5.88 21.38
N GLY A 10 -6.72 4.61 20.97
CA GLY A 10 -7.34 4.23 19.70
C GLY A 10 -6.50 4.51 18.44
N HIS A 11 -5.20 4.73 18.59
CA HIS A 11 -4.27 4.91 17.48
C HIS A 11 -3.14 3.89 17.54
N ILE A 12 -2.77 3.34 16.40
CA ILE A 12 -1.51 2.63 16.20
C ILE A 12 -0.39 3.68 16.22
N VAL A 13 0.60 3.48 17.07
CA VAL A 13 1.79 4.34 17.14
C VAL A 13 2.87 3.71 16.28
N ASP A 14 3.14 4.35 15.15
CA ASP A 14 4.19 3.96 14.22
C ASP A 14 5.50 4.61 14.63
N THR A 15 6.54 3.81 14.80
CA THR A 15 7.84 4.25 15.32
C THR A 15 8.99 3.79 14.43
N ASN A 16 9.98 4.64 14.27
CA ASN A 16 11.21 4.30 13.60
C ASN A 16 12.01 3.29 14.45
N PRO A 17 12.30 2.09 13.98
CA PRO A 17 12.97 1.05 14.74
C PRO A 17 14.44 1.38 15.06
N ALA A 18 15.09 2.25 14.29
CA ALA A 18 16.47 2.65 14.51
C ALA A 18 16.63 3.74 15.58
N THR A 19 15.64 4.62 15.72
CA THR A 19 15.72 5.79 16.60
C THR A 19 14.71 5.76 17.75
N GLY A 20 13.65 4.95 17.66
CA GLY A 20 12.51 4.96 18.57
C GLY A 20 11.58 6.17 18.43
N ALA A 21 11.86 7.08 17.50
CA ALA A 21 11.05 8.27 17.29
C ALA A 21 9.69 7.90 16.68
N VAL A 22 8.63 8.57 17.13
CA VAL A 22 7.29 8.41 16.54
C VAL A 22 7.28 9.05 15.16
N ILE A 23 6.91 8.27 14.13
CA ILE A 23 6.74 8.72 12.76
C ILE A 23 5.35 9.31 12.58
N GLN A 24 4.32 8.55 12.98
CA GLN A 24 2.92 8.93 12.85
C GLN A 24 2.03 8.18 13.84
N ARG A 25 0.79 8.63 13.94
CA ARG A 25 -0.28 7.94 14.67
C ARG A 25 -1.43 7.67 13.72
N VAL A 26 -1.80 6.41 13.57
CA VAL A 26 -2.87 5.98 12.65
C VAL A 26 -4.07 5.54 13.47
N ARG A 27 -5.23 6.17 13.26
CA ARG A 27 -6.47 5.79 13.95
C ARG A 27 -6.84 4.34 13.64
N VAL A 28 -7.16 3.58 14.66
CA VAL A 28 -7.70 2.21 14.50
C VAL A 28 -9.13 2.30 13.96
N SER A 29 -9.39 1.58 12.88
CA SER A 29 -10.75 1.48 12.33
C SER A 29 -11.65 0.66 13.23
N THR A 30 -12.89 1.07 13.36
CA THR A 30 -13.92 0.29 14.09
C THR A 30 -14.36 -0.94 13.26
N PRO A 31 -14.90 -1.99 13.91
CA PRO A 31 -15.46 -3.12 13.17
C PRO A 31 -16.50 -2.72 12.12
N SER A 32 -17.38 -1.78 12.44
CA SER A 32 -18.40 -1.28 11.51
C SER A 32 -17.82 -0.55 10.30
N GLU A 33 -16.72 0.18 10.46
CA GLU A 33 -16.00 0.80 9.34
C GLU A 33 -15.35 -0.25 8.43
N ILE A 34 -14.80 -1.33 9.01
CA ILE A 34 -14.25 -2.45 8.25
C ILE A 34 -15.35 -3.13 7.44
N ASP A 35 -16.47 -3.46 8.07
CA ASP A 35 -17.61 -4.09 7.40
C ASP A 35 -18.16 -3.20 6.27
N ALA A 36 -18.29 -1.90 6.51
CA ALA A 36 -18.72 -0.94 5.50
C ALA A 36 -17.75 -0.87 4.31
N ALA A 37 -16.44 -0.89 4.56
CA ALA A 37 -15.43 -0.88 3.50
C ALA A 37 -15.50 -2.14 2.64
N VAL A 38 -15.67 -3.33 3.26
CA VAL A 38 -15.84 -4.60 2.55
C VAL A 38 -17.14 -4.61 1.73
N ALA A 39 -18.23 -4.11 2.29
CA ALA A 39 -19.50 -4.01 1.58
C ALA A 39 -19.40 -3.08 0.36
N ALA A 40 -18.74 -1.92 0.51
CA ALA A 40 -18.50 -0.99 -0.59
C ALA A 40 -17.63 -1.63 -1.70
N ALA A 41 -16.59 -2.37 -1.33
CA ALA A 41 -15.74 -3.08 -2.29
C ALA A 41 -16.53 -4.15 -3.07
N ARG A 42 -17.36 -4.93 -2.39
CA ARG A 42 -18.24 -5.94 -3.03
C ARG A 42 -19.25 -5.30 -3.99
N THR A 43 -19.79 -4.14 -3.64
CA THR A 43 -20.72 -3.39 -4.50
C THR A 43 -20.03 -2.84 -5.74
N ALA A 44 -18.78 -2.40 -5.64
CA ALA A 44 -18.01 -1.86 -6.75
C ALA A 44 -17.48 -2.95 -7.71
N GLN A 45 -17.24 -4.17 -7.22
CA GLN A 45 -16.60 -5.25 -7.96
C GLN A 45 -17.30 -5.63 -9.28
N PRO A 46 -18.64 -5.79 -9.37
CA PRO A 46 -19.31 -6.14 -10.63
C PRO A 46 -19.07 -5.11 -11.74
N ALA A 47 -19.19 -3.81 -11.40
CA ALA A 47 -18.97 -2.74 -12.39
C ALA A 47 -17.51 -2.69 -12.85
N TRP A 48 -16.55 -2.92 -11.96
CA TRP A 48 -15.15 -3.06 -12.31
C TRP A 48 -14.90 -4.26 -13.24
N ASN A 49 -15.49 -5.41 -12.94
CA ASN A 49 -15.33 -6.64 -13.72
C ASN A 49 -15.96 -6.53 -15.12
N ALA A 50 -17.04 -5.78 -15.27
CA ALA A 50 -17.71 -5.54 -16.53
C ALA A 50 -16.89 -4.66 -17.51
N ARG A 51 -15.88 -3.92 -17.00
CA ARG A 51 -15.00 -3.14 -17.86
C ARG A 51 -14.14 -4.05 -18.75
N PRO A 52 -13.92 -3.69 -20.02
CA PRO A 52 -12.96 -4.40 -20.89
C PRO A 52 -11.57 -4.49 -20.22
N LEU A 53 -10.89 -5.61 -20.46
CA LEU A 53 -9.56 -5.85 -19.85
C LEU A 53 -8.56 -4.72 -20.15
N HIS A 54 -8.57 -4.19 -21.38
CA HIS A 54 -7.66 -3.11 -21.77
C HIS A 54 -7.88 -1.84 -20.95
N GLU A 55 -9.14 -1.46 -20.67
CA GLU A 55 -9.44 -0.29 -19.83
C GLU A 55 -8.94 -0.47 -18.40
N ARG A 56 -9.22 -1.63 -17.79
CA ARG A 56 -8.74 -1.96 -16.45
C ARG A 56 -7.21 -1.91 -16.38
N THR A 57 -6.58 -2.41 -17.41
CA THR A 57 -5.14 -2.43 -17.56
C THR A 57 -4.54 -1.01 -17.65
N GLU A 58 -5.15 -0.13 -18.44
CA GLU A 58 -4.68 1.27 -18.53
C GLU A 58 -4.85 2.05 -17.22
N LEU A 59 -5.93 1.78 -16.47
CA LEU A 59 -6.12 2.40 -15.14
C LEU A 59 -5.03 1.94 -14.15
N VAL A 60 -4.72 0.64 -14.14
CA VAL A 60 -3.65 0.10 -13.29
C VAL A 60 -2.27 0.66 -13.69
N LYS A 61 -1.99 0.82 -14.98
CA LYS A 61 -0.75 1.47 -15.46
C LYS A 61 -0.63 2.91 -14.95
N LYS A 62 -1.71 3.69 -15.02
CA LYS A 62 -1.74 5.07 -14.51
C LYS A 62 -1.43 5.11 -13.01
N ALA A 63 -2.01 4.19 -12.23
CA ALA A 63 -1.72 4.06 -10.81
C ALA A 63 -0.23 3.72 -10.56
N CYS A 64 0.34 2.76 -11.30
CA CYS A 64 1.77 2.41 -11.21
C CYS A 64 2.68 3.59 -11.59
N ALA A 65 2.32 4.37 -12.60
CA ALA A 65 3.09 5.57 -12.98
C ALA A 65 3.07 6.63 -11.87
N ALA A 66 1.92 6.82 -11.21
CA ALA A 66 1.80 7.73 -10.07
C ALA A 66 2.67 7.28 -8.88
N LEU A 67 2.71 5.97 -8.58
CA LEU A 67 3.59 5.41 -7.55
C LEU A 67 5.07 5.57 -7.92
N ALA A 68 5.44 5.30 -9.18
CA ALA A 68 6.80 5.50 -9.67
C ALA A 68 7.26 6.95 -9.52
N GLY A 69 6.38 7.92 -9.76
CA GLY A 69 6.65 9.35 -9.54
C GLY A 69 6.92 9.71 -8.07
N LYS A 70 6.44 8.90 -7.12
CA LYS A 70 6.65 9.07 -5.68
C LYS A 70 7.74 8.14 -5.11
N ARG A 71 8.52 7.47 -5.96
CA ARG A 71 9.49 6.43 -5.55
C ARG A 71 10.40 6.84 -4.41
N GLN A 72 10.99 8.02 -4.48
CA GLN A 72 11.91 8.52 -3.44
C GLN A 72 11.19 8.75 -2.10
N GLN A 73 9.99 9.31 -2.14
CA GLN A 73 9.17 9.56 -0.95
C GLN A 73 8.77 8.25 -0.28
N LEU A 74 8.29 7.28 -1.08
CA LEU A 74 7.89 5.95 -0.59
C LEU A 74 9.08 5.19 0.00
N ALA A 75 10.24 5.20 -0.66
CA ALA A 75 11.44 4.54 -0.17
C ALA A 75 11.91 5.12 1.18
N LYS A 76 11.89 6.44 1.34
CA LYS A 76 12.22 7.08 2.61
C LYS A 76 11.26 6.68 3.74
N LEU A 77 9.97 6.55 3.43
CA LEU A 77 8.97 6.09 4.39
C LEU A 77 9.21 4.63 4.79
N ILE A 78 9.45 3.74 3.83
CA ILE A 78 9.79 2.33 4.09
C ILE A 78 11.04 2.23 4.96
N THR A 79 12.08 3.00 4.66
CA THR A 79 13.29 3.07 5.49
C THR A 79 12.98 3.50 6.92
N ALA A 80 12.15 4.52 7.08
CA ALA A 80 11.79 5.03 8.41
C ALA A 80 10.96 4.02 9.21
N GLU A 81 10.00 3.34 8.60
CA GLU A 81 9.08 2.40 9.27
C GLU A 81 9.71 1.02 9.51
N MET A 82 10.50 0.54 8.56
CA MET A 82 11.02 -0.83 8.54
C MET A 82 12.49 -0.95 8.97
N GLY A 83 13.23 0.14 9.03
CA GLY A 83 14.65 0.14 9.35
C GLY A 83 15.55 -0.42 8.23
N LYS A 84 15.02 -0.61 7.02
CA LYS A 84 15.80 -1.02 5.84
C LYS A 84 16.71 0.10 5.36
N THR A 85 17.75 -0.25 4.60
CA THR A 85 18.55 0.76 3.89
C THR A 85 17.72 1.46 2.81
N LEU A 86 18.07 2.70 2.49
CA LEU A 86 17.36 3.42 1.41
C LEU A 86 17.49 2.71 0.05
N ALA A 87 18.62 2.05 -0.20
CA ALA A 87 18.86 1.29 -1.43
C ALA A 87 17.87 0.11 -1.56
N GLU A 88 17.70 -0.68 -0.48
CA GLU A 88 16.73 -1.79 -0.45
C GLU A 88 15.30 -1.28 -0.59
N SER A 89 14.96 -0.19 0.08
CA SER A 89 13.63 0.43 -0.01
C SER A 89 13.32 0.95 -1.41
N LEU A 90 14.30 1.53 -2.10
CA LEU A 90 14.18 1.96 -3.50
C LEU A 90 13.95 0.78 -4.44
N GLU A 91 14.67 -0.34 -4.23
CA GLU A 91 14.49 -1.55 -5.03
C GLU A 91 13.10 -2.16 -4.79
N GLU A 92 12.63 -2.21 -3.55
CA GLU A 92 11.31 -2.73 -3.20
C GLU A 92 10.18 -1.97 -3.91
N VAL A 93 10.23 -0.63 -3.94
CA VAL A 93 9.26 0.18 -4.71
C VAL A 93 9.35 -0.14 -6.21
N CYS A 94 10.55 -0.31 -6.75
CA CYS A 94 10.75 -0.65 -8.16
C CYS A 94 10.20 -2.03 -8.50
N VAL A 95 10.43 -3.04 -7.64
CA VAL A 95 9.91 -4.40 -7.83
C VAL A 95 8.39 -4.40 -7.81
N GLY A 96 7.75 -3.70 -6.86
CA GLY A 96 6.32 -3.55 -6.79
C GLY A 96 5.71 -3.01 -8.08
N VAL A 97 6.29 -1.94 -8.63
CA VAL A 97 5.84 -1.34 -9.90
C VAL A 97 6.09 -2.28 -11.09
N ARG A 98 7.23 -2.98 -11.13
CA ARG A 98 7.57 -3.94 -12.21
C ARG A 98 6.67 -5.17 -12.20
N THR A 99 6.37 -5.74 -11.04
CA THR A 99 5.53 -6.95 -10.91
C THR A 99 4.15 -6.72 -11.49
N VAL A 100 3.55 -5.55 -11.27
CA VAL A 100 2.26 -5.19 -11.86
C VAL A 100 2.38 -5.04 -13.38
N ARG A 101 3.51 -4.61 -13.92
CA ARG A 101 3.77 -4.52 -15.37
C ARG A 101 3.96 -5.90 -16.02
N HIS A 102 4.66 -6.81 -15.37
CA HIS A 102 5.11 -8.08 -15.97
C HIS A 102 4.03 -9.18 -16.03
N ARG A 103 3.08 -9.20 -15.09
CA ARG A 103 1.94 -10.13 -15.13
C ARG A 103 1.03 -9.98 -16.35
N ARG A 104 1.29 -9.01 -17.20
CA ARG A 104 0.54 -8.77 -18.47
C ARG A 104 1.04 -9.60 -19.65
N ASP A 105 2.34 -9.90 -19.70
CA ASP A 105 2.93 -10.56 -20.86
C ASP A 105 2.72 -12.09 -20.82
N THR A 106 2.33 -12.64 -19.67
CA THR A 106 2.06 -14.08 -19.46
C THR A 106 0.57 -14.45 -19.51
N ALA A 107 -0.33 -13.49 -19.74
CA ALA A 107 -1.79 -13.70 -19.85
C ALA A 107 -2.28 -13.66 -21.32
N ARG A 108 -1.46 -14.16 -22.26
CA ARG A 108 -1.85 -14.44 -23.64
C ARG A 108 -2.09 -15.92 -23.85
#